data_9036e90f5aa11225dcf2e78d6e9e623d
#
_entry.id   9036e90f5aa11225dcf2e78d6e9e623d
#
_cell.length_a   1.000
_cell.length_b   1.000
_cell.length_c   1.000
_cell.angle_alpha   90.00
_cell.angle_beta   90.00
_cell.angle_gamma   90.00
#
_symmetry.space_group_name_H-M   'P 1'
#
loop_
_entity.id
_entity.type
_entity.pdbx_description
1 polymer ?
#
loop_
_entity_poly.entity_id
_entity_poly.type
_entity_poly.pdbx_seq_one_letter_code
_entity_poly.pdbx_strand_id
1 'polypeptide(L)'
;TWMTLAAYNVGLGHLFDARRIVKMKGGDPNRWKDVREALPLLQNREWYQKVRYGYARGGEPVIYVRNIRRYYEILNYVYRSQQQFYQLDERPITDDEGDSNPFDTVPPIL
;
A
#
# COMPACT_ATOMS: atom_id res chain seq x y z
N THR A 1 0.25 -1.83 9.78
CA THR A 1 -0.22 -2.76 8.73
C THR A 1 0.76 -2.87 7.58
N TRP A 2 1.19 -1.76 7.02
CA TRP A 2 2.12 -1.78 5.87
C TRP A 2 3.48 -2.36 6.23
N MET A 3 4.00 -2.06 7.41
CA MET A 3 5.25 -2.65 7.91
C MET A 3 5.14 -4.15 8.09
N THR A 4 4.01 -4.65 8.57
CA THR A 4 3.76 -6.08 8.72
C THR A 4 3.80 -6.80 7.38
N LEU A 5 3.19 -6.21 6.35
CA LEU A 5 3.22 -6.76 5.00
C LEU A 5 4.63 -6.73 4.40
N ALA A 6 5.39 -5.68 4.63
CA ALA A 6 6.78 -5.60 4.22
C ALA A 6 7.62 -6.68 4.91
N ALA A 7 7.42 -6.88 6.20
CA ALA A 7 8.11 -7.93 6.97
C ALA A 7 7.79 -9.33 6.44
N TYR A 8 6.56 -9.57 6.04
CA TYR A 8 6.15 -10.83 5.43
C TYR A 8 6.92 -11.11 4.13
N ASN A 9 7.14 -10.07 3.33
CA ASN A 9 7.85 -10.21 2.05
C ASN A 9 9.37 -10.35 2.22
N VAL A 10 10.00 -9.48 3.01
CA VAL A 10 11.47 -9.37 3.08
C VAL A 10 12.08 -10.09 4.29
N GLY A 11 11.27 -10.40 5.28
CA GLY A 11 11.71 -10.94 6.55
C GLY A 11 11.83 -9.88 7.64
N LEU A 12 11.51 -10.29 8.86
CA LEU A 12 11.44 -9.38 10.01
C LEU A 12 12.80 -8.76 10.35
N GLY A 13 13.89 -9.55 10.24
CA GLY A 13 15.23 -9.06 10.51
C GLY A 13 15.64 -7.92 9.58
N HIS A 14 15.34 -8.06 8.29
CA HIS A 14 15.62 -7.01 7.31
C HIS A 14 14.75 -5.78 7.52
N LEU A 15 13.50 -5.95 7.96
CA LEU A 15 12.67 -4.82 8.34
C LEU A 15 13.29 -4.04 9.51
N PHE A 16 13.78 -4.73 10.53
CA PHE A 16 14.46 -4.09 11.65
C PHE A 16 15.73 -3.36 11.20
N ASP A 17 16.47 -3.91 10.25
CA ASP A 17 17.63 -3.24 9.68
C ASP A 17 17.25 -1.95 8.97
N ALA A 18 16.17 -1.96 8.18
CA ALA A 18 15.66 -0.75 7.54
C ALA A 18 15.26 0.30 8.58
N ARG A 19 14.62 -0.11 9.68
CA ARG A 19 14.26 0.79 10.77
C ARG A 19 15.49 1.39 11.46
N ARG A 20 16.58 0.63 11.58
CA ARG A 20 17.86 1.14 12.08
C ARG A 20 18.44 2.21 11.16
N ILE A 21 18.37 2.00 9.84
CA ILE A 21 18.80 3.00 8.86
C ILE A 21 17.98 4.28 9.01
N VAL A 22 16.67 4.17 9.19
CA VAL A 22 15.81 5.34 9.44
C VAL A 22 16.30 6.12 10.65
N LYS A 23 16.62 5.44 11.75
CA LYS A 23 17.15 6.09 12.95
C LYS A 23 18.48 6.79 12.69
N MET A 24 19.39 6.15 11.94
CA MET A 24 20.68 6.74 11.58
C MET A 24 20.50 8.00 10.75
N LYS A 25 19.46 8.07 9.93
CA LYS A 25 19.15 9.24 9.10
C LYS A 25 18.30 10.29 9.80
N GLY A 26 17.94 10.06 11.06
CA GLY A 26 17.14 11.01 11.84
C GLY A 26 15.64 10.96 11.57
N GLY A 27 15.16 9.92 10.91
CA GLY A 27 13.74 9.73 10.65
C GLY A 27 13.01 8.99 11.76
N ASP A 28 11.74 8.71 11.54
CA ASP A 28 10.88 7.99 12.47
C ASP A 28 10.76 6.52 12.05
N PRO A 29 11.32 5.56 12.81
CA PRO A 29 11.28 4.13 12.47
C PRO A 29 9.88 3.52 12.55
N ASN A 30 8.93 4.21 13.15
CA ASN A 30 7.54 3.76 13.24
C ASN A 30 6.67 4.28 12.09
N ARG A 31 7.23 5.12 11.24
CA ARG A 31 6.52 5.72 10.12
C ARG A 31 6.83 4.95 8.83
N TRP A 32 5.80 4.40 8.20
CA TRP A 32 5.96 3.61 6.98
C TRP A 32 6.67 4.38 5.86
N LYS A 33 6.36 5.67 5.69
CA LYS A 33 7.00 6.50 4.67
C LYS A 33 8.54 6.49 4.81
N ASP A 34 9.03 6.62 6.04
CA ASP A 34 10.47 6.65 6.30
C ASP A 34 11.10 5.26 6.11
N VAL A 35 10.42 4.21 6.58
CA VAL A 35 10.87 2.83 6.41
C VAL A 35 10.86 2.42 4.93
N ARG A 36 9.86 2.83 4.19
CA ARG A 36 9.75 2.57 2.76
C ARG A 36 10.94 3.15 1.99
N GLU A 37 11.39 4.34 2.37
CA GLU A 37 12.56 4.97 1.74
C GLU A 37 13.87 4.30 2.14
N ALA A 38 13.94 3.70 3.34
CA ALA A 38 15.13 3.04 3.85
C ALA A 38 15.30 1.60 3.31
N LEU A 39 14.21 0.88 3.05
CA LEU A 39 14.26 -0.52 2.61
C LEU A 39 15.14 -0.73 1.37
N PRO A 40 15.03 0.05 0.29
CA PRO A 40 15.90 -0.12 -0.88
C PRO A 40 17.39 0.10 -0.58
N LEU A 41 17.72 0.83 0.47
CA LEU A 41 19.11 1.05 0.86
C LEU A 41 19.81 -0.24 1.33
N LEU A 42 19.06 -1.28 1.69
CA LEU A 42 19.61 -2.59 1.99
C LEU A 42 20.26 -3.28 0.79
N GLN A 43 20.05 -2.77 -0.41
CA GLN A 43 20.72 -3.21 -1.62
C GLN A 43 22.06 -2.50 -1.85
N ASN A 44 22.26 -1.37 -1.18
CA ASN A 44 23.46 -0.56 -1.30
C ASN A 44 24.49 -0.99 -0.23
N ARG A 45 25.69 -1.35 -0.68
CA ARG A 45 26.78 -1.83 0.16
C ARG A 45 27.14 -0.87 1.29
N GLU A 46 27.10 0.43 1.02
CA GLU A 46 27.38 1.47 2.01
C GLU A 46 26.43 1.37 3.22
N TRP A 47 25.18 1.00 2.98
CA TRP A 47 24.17 0.89 4.03
C TRP A 47 24.04 -0.52 4.60
N TYR A 48 24.07 -1.58 3.79
CA TYR A 48 23.86 -2.93 4.34
C TYR A 48 25.04 -3.41 5.18
N GLN A 49 26.23 -2.83 5.01
CA GLN A 49 27.37 -3.13 5.88
C GLN A 49 27.18 -2.60 7.31
N LYS A 50 26.34 -1.61 7.51
CA LYS A 50 26.10 -0.95 8.80
C LYS A 50 25.00 -1.61 9.62
N VAL A 51 24.35 -2.64 9.09
CA VAL A 51 23.20 -3.30 9.72
C VAL A 51 23.50 -4.76 10.01
N ARG A 52 22.68 -5.36 10.88
CA ARG A 52 22.94 -6.68 11.44
C ARG A 52 22.85 -7.81 10.42
N TYR A 53 21.82 -7.77 9.56
CA TYR A 53 21.51 -8.88 8.66
C TYR A 53 21.99 -8.67 7.22
N GLY A 54 22.64 -7.55 6.97
CA GLY A 54 23.31 -7.28 5.70
C GLY A 54 22.37 -7.08 4.51
N TYR A 55 22.79 -7.59 3.36
CA TYR A 55 22.09 -7.38 2.09
C TYR A 55 20.69 -7.99 2.08
N ALA A 56 19.75 -7.23 1.51
CA ALA A 56 18.41 -7.71 1.17
C ALA A 56 17.89 -6.98 -0.05
N ARG A 57 17.00 -7.62 -0.80
CA ARG A 57 16.31 -6.99 -1.93
C ARG A 57 15.18 -6.08 -1.41
N GLY A 58 15.57 -5.00 -0.73
CA GLY A 58 14.65 -4.10 -0.05
C GLY A 58 13.69 -3.33 -0.93
N GLY A 59 13.95 -3.27 -2.25
CA GLY A 59 13.01 -2.70 -3.21
C GLY A 59 11.77 -3.57 -3.43
N GLU A 60 11.88 -4.90 -3.29
CA GLU A 60 10.77 -5.83 -3.51
C GLU A 60 9.61 -5.64 -2.50
N PRO A 61 9.86 -5.53 -1.16
CA PRO A 61 8.77 -5.30 -0.23
C PRO A 61 8.06 -3.96 -0.44
N VAL A 62 8.75 -2.95 -0.92
CA VAL A 62 8.14 -1.65 -1.25
C VAL A 62 7.15 -1.80 -2.39
N ILE A 63 7.52 -2.51 -3.45
CA ILE A 63 6.64 -2.80 -4.58
C ILE A 63 5.47 -3.68 -4.14
N TYR A 64 5.74 -4.69 -3.33
CA TYR A 64 4.74 -5.61 -2.78
C TYR A 64 3.66 -4.87 -1.99
N VAL A 65 4.06 -4.02 -1.05
CA VAL A 65 3.13 -3.23 -0.24
C VAL A 65 2.35 -2.25 -1.11
N ARG A 66 3.03 -1.58 -2.05
CA ARG A 66 2.38 -0.65 -2.98
C ARG A 66 1.30 -1.34 -3.80
N ASN A 67 1.58 -2.54 -4.29
CA ASN A 67 0.62 -3.30 -5.09
C ASN A 67 -0.59 -3.74 -4.26
N ILE A 68 -0.36 -4.22 -3.04
CA ILE A 68 -1.44 -4.61 -2.12
C ILE A 68 -2.31 -3.39 -1.78
N ARG A 69 -1.69 -2.25 -1.49
CA ARG A 69 -2.40 -1.01 -1.19
C ARG A 69 -3.28 -0.58 -2.37
N ARG A 70 -2.75 -0.69 -3.59
CA ARG A 70 -3.50 -0.37 -4.81
C ARG A 70 -4.69 -1.32 -4.99
N TYR A 71 -4.50 -2.62 -4.80
CA TYR A 71 -5.59 -3.59 -4.82
C TYR A 71 -6.66 -3.29 -3.79
N TYR A 72 -6.25 -2.95 -2.59
CA TYR A 72 -7.18 -2.59 -1.51
C TYR A 72 -8.01 -1.36 -1.88
N GLU A 73 -7.41 -0.34 -2.46
CA GLU A 73 -8.12 0.86 -2.93
C GLU A 73 -9.14 0.52 -4.02
N ILE A 74 -8.76 -0.34 -4.98
CA ILE A 74 -9.66 -0.78 -6.04
C ILE A 74 -10.83 -1.58 -5.46
N LEU A 75 -10.58 -2.53 -4.57
CA LEU A 75 -11.61 -3.33 -3.93
C LEU A 75 -12.59 -2.48 -3.12
N ASN A 76 -12.08 -1.50 -2.37
CA ASN A 76 -12.92 -0.56 -1.65
C ASN A 76 -13.80 0.25 -2.60
N TYR A 77 -13.25 0.69 -3.71
CA TYR A 77 -14.00 1.44 -4.71
C TYR A 77 -15.13 0.60 -5.31
N VAL A 78 -14.83 -0.64 -5.71
CA VAL A 78 -15.82 -1.58 -6.26
C VAL A 78 -16.90 -1.87 -5.23
N TYR A 79 -16.53 -2.11 -3.98
CA TYR A 79 -17.47 -2.37 -2.89
C TYR A 79 -18.45 -1.19 -2.70
N ARG A 80 -17.91 0.03 -2.64
CA ARG A 80 -18.74 1.24 -2.51
C ARG A 80 -19.67 1.44 -3.70
N SER A 81 -19.18 1.16 -4.91
CA SER A 81 -19.99 1.23 -6.13
C SER A 81 -21.13 0.23 -6.10
N GLN A 82 -20.88 -1.01 -5.64
CA GLN A 82 -21.93 -2.01 -5.47
C GLN A 82 -22.97 -1.57 -4.43
N GLN A 83 -22.54 -0.97 -3.32
CA GLN A 83 -23.44 -0.47 -2.29
C GLN A 83 -24.36 0.61 -2.85
N GLN A 84 -23.83 1.54 -3.64
CA GLN A 84 -24.62 2.55 -4.31
C GLN A 84 -25.63 1.95 -5.28
N PHE A 85 -25.22 0.94 -6.03
CA PHE A 85 -26.09 0.22 -6.97
C PHE A 85 -27.26 -0.44 -6.25
N TYR A 86 -27.02 -1.15 -5.16
CA TYR A 86 -28.07 -1.76 -4.35
C TYR A 86 -29.03 -0.73 -3.74
N GLN A 87 -28.54 0.42 -3.31
CA GLN A 87 -29.36 1.51 -2.81
C GLN A 87 -30.26 2.07 -3.90
N LEU A 88 -29.77 2.18 -5.14
CA LEU A 88 -30.57 2.63 -6.29
C LEU A 88 -31.67 1.62 -6.65
N ASP A 89 -31.38 0.33 -6.53
CA ASP A 89 -32.35 -0.74 -6.80
C ASP A 89 -33.48 -0.77 -5.77
N GLU A 90 -33.22 -0.37 -4.54
CA GLU A 90 -34.19 -0.28 -3.44
C GLU A 90 -35.03 1.00 -3.48
N ARG A 91 -34.67 2.01 -4.29
CA ARG A 91 -35.43 3.24 -4.43
C ARG A 91 -36.70 3.02 -5.25
N PRO A 92 -37.83 3.64 -4.87
CA PRO A 92 -38.97 3.63 -5.74
C PRO A 92 -38.62 4.32 -7.06
N ILE A 93 -39.02 3.69 -8.18
CA ILE A 93 -38.79 4.22 -9.51
C ILE A 93 -39.61 5.51 -9.64
N THR A 94 -38.95 6.65 -9.75
CA THR A 94 -39.56 7.94 -10.07
C THR A 94 -39.20 8.28 -11.50
N ASP A 95 -40.15 8.83 -12.27
CA ASP A 95 -39.95 9.20 -13.68
C ASP A 95 -38.90 10.30 -13.87
N ASP A 96 -38.43 10.91 -12.77
CA ASP A 96 -37.44 11.99 -12.76
C ASP A 96 -35.99 11.49 -12.56
N GLU A 97 -35.78 10.21 -12.29
CA GLU A 97 -34.44 9.63 -12.28
C GLU A 97 -33.99 9.46 -13.73
N GLY A 98 -33.53 10.57 -14.31
CA GLY A 98 -32.99 10.55 -15.66
C GLY A 98 -31.81 9.60 -15.79
N ASP A 99 -31.33 9.46 -16.99
CA ASP A 99 -30.33 8.54 -17.53
C ASP A 99 -28.98 8.46 -16.80
N SER A 100 -28.89 8.77 -15.49
CA SER A 100 -27.64 8.63 -14.74
C SER A 100 -27.32 7.16 -14.51
N ASN A 101 -26.36 6.67 -15.27
CA ASN A 101 -25.80 5.32 -15.10
C ASN A 101 -24.91 5.33 -13.84
N PRO A 102 -25.19 4.45 -12.84
CA PRO A 102 -24.35 4.38 -11.64
C PRO A 102 -22.88 3.99 -11.94
N PHE A 103 -22.63 3.45 -13.13
CA PHE A 103 -21.27 3.11 -13.58
C PHE A 103 -20.49 4.30 -14.14
N ASP A 104 -21.14 5.44 -14.39
CA ASP A 104 -20.47 6.65 -14.90
C ASP A 104 -19.47 7.24 -13.89
N THR A 105 -19.61 6.89 -12.62
CA THR A 105 -18.71 7.32 -11.56
C THR A 105 -17.54 6.36 -11.32
N VAL A 106 -17.49 5.24 -12.05
CA VAL A 106 -16.41 4.26 -11.93
C VAL A 106 -15.20 4.72 -12.74
N PRO A 107 -14.04 5.01 -12.11
CA PRO A 107 -12.87 5.37 -12.89
C PRO A 107 -12.35 4.17 -13.69
N PRO A 108 -11.66 4.40 -14.82
CA PRO A 108 -11.05 3.31 -15.58
C PRO A 108 -10.06 2.54 -14.72
N ILE A 109 -10.13 1.20 -14.78
CA ILE A 109 -9.27 0.27 -14.02
C ILE A 109 -7.93 0.09 -14.77
N LEU A 110 -7.28 1.14 -15.15
CA LEU A 110 -5.99 1.06 -15.84
C LEU A 110 -4.94 1.93 -15.14
#